data_f9b6af466d379b857c959b8a7bf62ddc
#
_entry.id   f9b6af466d379b857c959b8a7bf62ddc
#
_cell.length_a   1.000
_cell.length_b   1.000
_cell.length_c   1.000
_cell.angle_alpha   90.00
_cell.angle_beta   90.00
_cell.angle_gamma   90.00
#
_symmetry.space_group_name_H-M   'P 1'
#
loop_
_entity.id
_entity.type
_entity.pdbx_description
1 polymer ?
#
loop_
_entity_poly.entity_id
_entity_poly.type
_entity_poly.pdbx_seq_one_letter_code
_entity_poly.pdbx_strand_id
1 'polypeptide(L)'
;MKLILQILPLLMPWQFVFASEKYNLVYIEQQGCFYCEIWDEEIAHIYPKTREGQFAPLIRLDIANYETTMDYVKPVVFTPTFILIKNSSEISRVEGYIGDDLFWGMLEVMLKRETNYK
;
A
#
# COMPACT_ATOMS: atom_id res chain seq x y z
N MET A 1 -9.54 22.94 -61.12
CA MET A 1 -9.77 23.12 -59.67
C MET A 1 -9.00 22.08 -58.90
N LYS A 2 -7.89 22.49 -58.31
CA LYS A 2 -7.12 21.59 -57.44
C LYS A 2 -7.68 21.73 -56.03
N LEU A 3 -8.37 20.69 -55.58
CA LEU A 3 -8.71 20.55 -54.15
C LEU A 3 -7.42 20.28 -53.40
N ILE A 4 -6.92 21.28 -52.71
CA ILE A 4 -5.84 21.09 -51.75
C ILE A 4 -6.47 20.55 -50.48
N LEU A 5 -6.41 19.23 -50.32
CA LEU A 5 -6.75 18.60 -49.05
C LEU A 5 -5.62 18.95 -48.07
N GLN A 6 -5.83 20.01 -47.31
CA GLN A 6 -4.94 20.27 -46.17
C GLN A 6 -5.25 19.23 -45.09
N ILE A 7 -4.40 18.22 -45.08
CA ILE A 7 -4.37 17.32 -43.92
C ILE A 7 -3.76 18.14 -42.79
N LEU A 8 -4.61 18.71 -41.95
CA LEU A 8 -4.16 19.24 -40.66
C LEU A 8 -3.61 18.07 -39.88
N PRO A 9 -2.32 18.08 -39.50
CA PRO A 9 -1.86 17.08 -38.56
C PRO A 9 -2.66 17.29 -37.29
N LEU A 10 -3.47 16.30 -36.90
CA LEU A 10 -4.05 16.23 -35.61
C LEU A 10 -2.89 16.10 -34.63
N LEU A 11 -2.46 17.24 -34.09
CA LEU A 11 -1.60 17.28 -32.92
C LEU A 11 -2.45 16.81 -31.75
N MET A 12 -2.53 15.49 -31.58
CA MET A 12 -2.99 14.93 -30.33
C MET A 12 -1.99 15.36 -29.27
N PRO A 13 -2.43 16.14 -28.25
CA PRO A 13 -1.57 16.33 -27.10
C PRO A 13 -1.29 14.95 -26.52
N TRP A 14 -0.04 14.57 -26.53
CA TRP A 14 0.42 13.40 -25.80
C TRP A 14 0.14 13.70 -24.33
N GLN A 15 -1.03 13.29 -23.88
CA GLN A 15 -1.32 13.28 -22.47
C GLN A 15 -0.49 12.14 -21.90
N PHE A 16 0.66 12.51 -21.34
CA PHE A 16 1.37 11.61 -20.46
C PHE A 16 0.50 11.41 -19.23
N VAL A 17 -0.31 10.36 -19.25
CA VAL A 17 -0.94 9.89 -18.04
C VAL A 17 0.17 9.25 -17.21
N PHE A 18 0.75 10.02 -16.31
CA PHE A 18 1.56 9.46 -15.24
C PHE A 18 0.60 8.67 -14.37
N ALA A 19 0.56 7.34 -14.55
CA ALA A 19 -0.06 6.47 -13.59
C ALA A 19 0.66 6.69 -12.27
N SER A 20 0.01 7.38 -11.32
CA SER A 20 0.54 7.49 -9.97
C SER A 20 0.71 6.08 -9.40
N GLU A 21 1.89 5.78 -8.88
CA GLU A 21 2.17 4.51 -8.22
C GLU A 21 1.20 4.32 -7.06
N LYS A 22 0.51 3.17 -7.04
CA LYS A 22 -0.41 2.81 -5.97
C LYS A 22 0.30 2.02 -4.90
N TYR A 23 0.31 2.57 -3.70
CA TYR A 23 0.78 1.87 -2.51
C TYR A 23 -0.38 1.54 -1.59
N ASN A 24 -0.31 0.41 -0.94
CA ASN A 24 -1.21 0.00 0.12
C ASN A 24 -0.42 -0.65 1.24
N LEU A 25 -0.92 -0.52 2.46
CA LEU A 25 -0.44 -1.30 3.59
C LEU A 25 -1.44 -2.40 3.86
N VAL A 26 -1.04 -3.64 3.59
CA VAL A 26 -1.86 -4.81 3.87
C VAL A 26 -1.63 -5.22 5.32
N TYR A 27 -2.71 -5.25 6.10
CA TYR A 27 -2.73 -5.70 7.48
C TYR A 27 -3.31 -7.09 7.53
N ILE A 28 -2.46 -8.07 7.82
CA ILE A 28 -2.86 -9.47 7.97
C ILE A 28 -3.19 -9.73 9.43
N GLU A 29 -4.44 -10.05 9.68
CA GLU A 29 -4.95 -10.31 11.02
C GLU A 29 -5.46 -11.74 11.17
N GLN A 30 -5.71 -12.14 12.39
CA GLN A 30 -6.28 -13.44 12.72
C GLN A 30 -7.23 -13.29 13.90
N GLN A 31 -8.34 -14.03 13.89
CA GLN A 31 -9.25 -14.07 15.02
C GLN A 31 -8.52 -14.63 16.25
N GLY A 32 -8.70 -13.97 17.40
CA GLY A 32 -8.02 -14.35 18.64
C GLY A 32 -6.58 -13.87 18.74
N CYS A 33 -6.13 -13.02 17.84
CA CYS A 33 -4.80 -12.44 17.89
C CYS A 33 -4.76 -11.25 18.85
N PHE A 34 -4.10 -11.43 20.00
CA PHE A 34 -4.02 -10.41 21.05
C PHE A 34 -3.37 -9.11 20.54
N TYR A 35 -2.24 -9.21 19.84
CA TYR A 35 -1.54 -8.02 19.35
C TYR A 35 -2.28 -7.34 18.20
N CYS A 36 -3.11 -8.07 17.46
CA CYS A 36 -4.00 -7.48 16.46
C CYS A 36 -5.05 -6.60 17.12
N GLU A 37 -5.62 -7.06 18.23
CA GLU A 37 -6.61 -6.30 19.00
C GLU A 37 -6.01 -5.01 19.57
N ILE A 38 -4.78 -5.09 20.09
CA ILE A 38 -4.08 -3.90 20.61
C ILE A 38 -3.83 -2.89 19.48
N TRP A 39 -3.36 -3.35 18.33
CA TRP A 39 -3.15 -2.48 17.17
C TRP A 39 -4.46 -1.81 16.75
N ASP A 40 -5.55 -2.57 16.72
CA ASP A 40 -6.87 -2.04 16.38
C ASP A 40 -7.29 -0.92 17.33
N GLU A 41 -7.09 -1.09 18.63
CA GLU A 41 -7.42 -0.08 19.63
C GLU A 41 -6.54 1.17 19.53
N GLU A 42 -5.23 0.99 19.33
CA GLU A 42 -4.26 2.08 19.39
C GLU A 42 -4.08 2.82 18.07
N ILE A 43 -4.18 2.13 16.93
CA ILE A 43 -3.74 2.64 15.64
C ILE A 43 -4.85 2.71 14.59
N ALA A 44 -5.71 1.68 14.49
CA ALA A 44 -6.61 1.53 13.35
C ALA A 44 -7.47 2.76 13.06
N HIS A 45 -8.01 3.38 14.10
CA HIS A 45 -8.91 4.54 13.97
C HIS A 45 -8.20 5.82 13.53
N ILE A 46 -6.90 5.95 13.81
CA ILE A 46 -6.12 7.13 13.42
C ILE A 46 -5.35 6.92 12.11
N TYR A 47 -5.05 5.68 11.74
CA TYR A 47 -4.25 5.36 10.58
C TYR A 47 -4.71 6.08 9.29
N PRO A 48 -6.00 6.02 8.89
CA PRO A 48 -6.44 6.67 7.65
C PRO A 48 -6.36 8.19 7.68
N LYS A 49 -6.23 8.80 8.86
CA LYS A 49 -6.13 10.25 9.03
C LYS A 49 -4.69 10.75 8.97
N THR A 50 -3.72 9.85 8.98
CA THR A 50 -2.30 10.19 8.95
C THR A 50 -1.80 10.35 7.52
N ARG A 51 -0.65 11.00 7.35
CA ARG A 51 0.02 11.11 6.05
C ARG A 51 0.37 9.72 5.50
N GLU A 52 0.85 8.84 6.36
CA GLU A 52 1.21 7.46 6.03
C GLU A 52 -0.01 6.68 5.54
N GLY A 53 -1.13 6.80 6.25
CA GLY A 53 -2.38 6.13 5.88
C GLY A 53 -3.02 6.66 4.60
N GLN A 54 -2.79 7.92 4.27
CA GLN A 54 -3.22 8.49 3.00
C GLN A 54 -2.30 8.09 1.85
N PHE A 55 -1.01 7.96 2.12
CA PHE A 55 -0.03 7.51 1.14
C PHE A 55 -0.19 6.02 0.81
N ALA A 56 -0.37 5.20 1.83
CA ALA A 56 -0.56 3.75 1.71
C ALA A 56 -1.83 3.33 2.46
N PRO A 57 -3.02 3.47 1.85
CA PRO A 57 -4.27 3.07 2.49
C PRO A 57 -4.27 1.63 2.95
N LEU A 58 -4.94 1.39 4.08
CA LEU A 58 -4.97 0.07 4.73
C LEU A 58 -5.90 -0.88 3.97
N ILE A 59 -5.43 -2.11 3.77
CA ILE A 59 -6.23 -3.24 3.32
C ILE A 59 -6.17 -4.32 4.40
N ARG A 60 -7.32 -4.66 5.00
CA ARG A 60 -7.39 -5.71 6.00
C ARG A 60 -7.65 -7.05 5.35
N LEU A 61 -6.84 -8.05 5.67
CA LEU A 61 -6.99 -9.42 5.20
C LEU A 61 -6.79 -10.40 6.34
N ASP A 62 -7.50 -11.52 6.28
CA ASP A 62 -7.34 -12.60 7.24
C ASP A 62 -6.24 -13.57 6.78
N ILE A 63 -5.46 -14.08 7.74
CA ILE A 63 -4.38 -15.03 7.45
C ILE A 63 -4.90 -16.32 6.78
N ALA A 64 -6.17 -16.64 6.95
CA ALA A 64 -6.77 -17.84 6.36
C ALA A 64 -7.00 -17.73 4.85
N ASN A 65 -7.06 -16.52 4.28
CA ASN A 65 -7.48 -16.33 2.89
C ASN A 65 -6.77 -15.19 2.15
N TYR A 66 -5.62 -14.73 2.64
CA TYR A 66 -4.89 -13.63 2.00
C TYR A 66 -4.09 -14.05 0.75
N GLU A 67 -3.69 -15.32 0.66
CA GLU A 67 -2.62 -15.80 -0.24
C GLU A 67 -2.85 -15.52 -1.71
N THR A 68 -4.11 -15.53 -2.16
CA THR A 68 -4.47 -15.31 -3.57
C THR A 68 -4.78 -13.86 -3.92
N THR A 69 -4.71 -12.95 -2.95
CA THR A 69 -5.12 -11.55 -3.13
C THR A 69 -4.08 -10.71 -3.85
N MET A 70 -2.80 -10.99 -3.63
CA MET A 70 -1.67 -10.22 -4.17
C MET A 70 -0.46 -11.15 -4.34
N ASP A 71 0.61 -10.62 -4.93
CA ASP A 71 1.87 -11.33 -5.08
C ASP A 71 2.74 -11.12 -3.83
N TYR A 72 2.80 -12.13 -2.98
CA TYR A 72 3.59 -12.12 -1.74
C TYR A 72 4.92 -12.82 -1.94
N VAL A 73 5.96 -12.28 -1.28
CA VAL A 73 7.33 -12.81 -1.38
C VAL A 73 7.47 -14.14 -0.63
N LYS A 74 6.76 -14.29 0.48
CA LYS A 74 6.81 -15.48 1.34
C LYS A 74 5.51 -15.61 2.14
N PRO A 75 5.19 -16.79 2.67
CA PRO A 75 4.02 -16.97 3.53
C PRO A 75 4.04 -16.06 4.74
N VAL A 76 2.86 -15.67 5.21
CA VAL A 76 2.67 -14.97 6.47
C VAL A 76 2.52 -16.01 7.58
N VAL A 77 3.36 -15.93 8.60
CA VAL A 77 3.35 -16.88 9.73
C VAL A 77 3.04 -16.22 11.06
N PHE A 78 3.12 -14.88 11.14
CA PHE A 78 2.83 -14.11 12.35
C PHE A 78 1.66 -13.15 12.11
N THR A 79 0.87 -12.91 13.15
CA THR A 79 -0.14 -11.85 13.14
C THR A 79 0.06 -10.92 14.33
N PRO A 80 -0.11 -9.61 14.15
CA PRO A 80 -0.31 -8.94 12.84
C PRO A 80 0.95 -8.92 11.99
N THR A 81 0.79 -8.92 10.67
CA THR A 81 1.86 -8.63 9.71
C THR A 81 1.41 -7.48 8.83
N PHE A 82 2.29 -6.52 8.61
CA PHE A 82 2.04 -5.33 7.79
C PHE A 82 2.90 -5.42 6.54
N ILE A 83 2.26 -5.49 5.38
CA ILE A 83 2.95 -5.70 4.11
C ILE A 83 2.72 -4.48 3.21
N LEU A 84 3.82 -3.82 2.86
CA LEU A 84 3.76 -2.72 1.90
C LEU A 84 3.67 -3.29 0.49
N ILE A 85 2.60 -2.92 -0.20
CA ILE A 85 2.27 -3.39 -1.54
C ILE A 85 2.41 -2.21 -2.52
N LYS A 86 3.05 -2.48 -3.65
CA LYS A 86 3.09 -1.59 -4.80
C LYS A 86 2.50 -2.32 -6.00
N ASN A 87 1.40 -1.78 -6.54
CA ASN A 87 0.74 -2.39 -7.70
C ASN A 87 0.48 -3.89 -7.52
N SER A 88 -0.08 -4.27 -6.37
CA SER A 88 -0.45 -5.63 -6.00
C SER A 88 0.72 -6.59 -5.72
N SER A 89 1.95 -6.08 -5.59
CA SER A 89 3.13 -6.90 -5.27
C SER A 89 3.79 -6.42 -3.98
N GLU A 90 4.20 -7.36 -3.16
CA GLU A 90 4.92 -7.06 -1.92
C GLU A 90 6.29 -6.44 -2.21
N ILE A 91 6.61 -5.32 -1.53
CA ILE A 91 7.92 -4.69 -1.60
C ILE A 91 8.65 -4.67 -0.25
N SER A 92 7.92 -4.75 0.86
CA SER A 92 8.51 -4.81 2.21
C SER A 92 7.46 -5.26 3.20
N ARG A 93 7.88 -5.73 4.39
CA ARG A 93 6.95 -6.10 5.46
C ARG A 93 7.53 -5.85 6.84
N VAL A 94 6.64 -5.69 7.79
CA VAL A 94 6.91 -5.65 9.23
C VAL A 94 6.07 -6.72 9.89
N GLU A 95 6.71 -7.62 10.62
CA GLU A 95 6.04 -8.71 11.32
C GLU A 95 5.88 -8.37 12.81
N GLY A 96 4.64 -8.47 13.31
CA GLY A 96 4.32 -8.22 14.71
C GLY A 96 4.01 -6.77 15.02
N TYR A 97 3.54 -6.55 16.26
CA TYR A 97 3.23 -5.24 16.81
C TYR A 97 3.65 -5.17 18.28
N ILE A 98 4.54 -4.26 18.60
CA ILE A 98 5.09 -4.12 19.96
C ILE A 98 4.97 -2.69 20.51
N GLY A 99 4.02 -1.92 20.02
CA GLY A 99 3.74 -0.57 20.48
C GLY A 99 3.65 0.46 19.37
N ASP A 100 2.96 1.55 19.68
CA ASP A 100 2.65 2.60 18.71
C ASP A 100 3.90 3.35 18.21
N ASP A 101 4.79 3.76 19.09
CA ASP A 101 6.00 4.50 18.71
C ASP A 101 6.86 3.69 17.72
N LEU A 102 7.07 2.42 18.00
CA LEU A 102 7.86 1.56 17.14
C LEU A 102 7.15 1.28 15.80
N PHE A 103 5.82 1.11 15.85
CA PHE A 103 5.03 0.92 14.62
C PHE A 103 5.20 2.11 13.67
N TRP A 104 4.98 3.32 14.16
CA TRP A 104 5.11 4.54 13.33
C TRP A 104 6.52 4.74 12.85
N GLY A 105 7.53 4.51 13.70
CA GLY A 105 8.94 4.63 13.32
C GLY A 105 9.35 3.64 12.24
N MET A 106 8.96 2.39 12.37
CA MET A 106 9.26 1.35 11.37
C MET A 106 8.52 1.60 10.05
N LEU A 107 7.26 2.03 10.11
CA LEU A 107 6.48 2.37 8.93
C LEU A 107 7.12 3.54 8.18
N GLU A 108 7.51 4.60 8.88
CA GLU A 108 8.17 5.76 8.27
C GLU A 108 9.47 5.35 7.57
N VAL A 109 10.31 4.58 8.23
CA VAL A 109 11.57 4.07 7.63
C VAL A 109 11.28 3.23 6.40
N MET A 110 10.30 2.33 6.48
CA MET A 110 9.91 1.48 5.35
C MET A 110 9.43 2.31 4.16
N LEU A 111 8.54 3.27 4.39
CA LEU A 111 8.01 4.12 3.33
C LEU A 111 9.11 4.99 2.69
N LYS A 112 9.98 5.59 3.48
CA LYS A 112 11.07 6.43 2.96
C LYS A 112 12.11 5.65 2.18
N ARG A 113 12.40 4.42 2.61
CA ARG A 113 13.39 3.57 1.96
C ARG A 113 12.88 2.94 0.67
N GLU A 114 11.63 2.49 0.66
CA GLU A 114 11.09 1.68 -0.44
C GLU A 114 10.25 2.48 -1.45
N THR A 115 9.93 3.74 -1.14
CA THR A 115 9.04 4.56 -1.96
C THR A 115 9.55 6.00 -2.08
N ASN A 116 8.76 6.85 -2.74
CA ASN A 116 9.02 8.29 -2.81
C ASN A 116 8.38 9.08 -1.68
N TYR A 117 7.94 8.43 -0.63
CA TYR A 117 7.40 9.10 0.57
C TYR A 117 8.46 9.99 1.23
N LYS A 118 8.05 11.22 1.58
CA LYS A 118 8.92 12.22 2.21
C LYS A 118 8.44 12.65 3.58
#